data_df4839981a011ef408f3c8ece2909595
#
_entry.id   df4839981a011ef408f3c8ece2909595
#
_cell.length_a   1.000
_cell.length_b   1.000
_cell.length_c   1.000
_cell.angle_alpha   90.00
_cell.angle_beta   90.00
_cell.angle_gamma   90.00
#
_symmetry.space_group_name_H-M   'P 1'
#
loop_
_entity.id
_entity.type
_entity.pdbx_description
1 polymer ?
#
loop_
_entity_poly.entity_id
_entity_poly.type
_entity_poly.pdbx_seq_one_letter_code
_entity_poly.pdbx_strand_id
1 'polypeptide(L)'
;VTALLEVEDLTVRFYTEEGVVTAVDGLSYRVEAGETFGVVGESGAGKSVAALSLLGLIDDPGRVERGEVRFKGEDLLSIDEFALRSVRGDEIGVVFQDARAALNPVYTVGEQIAETIEHHLGYEPAAAKARAIRLLDRVGIADPEARYAAYPHELSGGMCQRATIAMALSCEPDLIVADEPTTALDVTVEARILELLAELADEFDVAVQLVSHDLGVIAGTCDRAMVMYAGRAVETAPIEELYYDPKHPYTAGLMSAIPRIGDDRDRLETVPGTMPDLIEVPSGCRFHPRCPFAEEACARTDPALVDPETGEAATFDDDRAAACLEYTEGLSGGLDYSVEVDGERGRKRGGPDAEAGRDAGREGDPDA
;
A
#
# COMPACT_ATOMS: atom_id res chain seq x y z
N VAL A 1 21.46 0.45 1.20
CA VAL A 1 20.47 0.97 2.17
C VAL A 1 19.81 -0.25 2.79
N THR A 2 19.68 -0.30 4.11
CA THR A 2 19.00 -1.43 4.78
C THR A 2 17.50 -1.13 4.71
N ALA A 3 16.72 -2.06 4.19
CA ALA A 3 15.26 -1.91 4.16
C ALA A 3 14.68 -1.76 5.57
N LEU A 4 13.62 -0.98 5.72
CA LEU A 4 12.90 -0.81 6.98
C LEU A 4 12.09 -2.07 7.32
N LEU A 5 11.39 -2.61 6.32
CA LEU A 5 10.60 -3.84 6.39
C LEU A 5 11.03 -4.78 5.27
N GLU A 6 11.28 -6.05 5.61
CA GLU A 6 11.55 -7.13 4.67
C GLU A 6 10.59 -8.29 4.95
N VAL A 7 9.86 -8.69 3.93
CA VAL A 7 8.97 -9.85 3.97
C VAL A 7 9.51 -10.92 3.02
N GLU A 8 9.76 -12.12 3.52
CA GLU A 8 10.35 -13.20 2.76
C GLU A 8 9.50 -14.47 2.85
N ASP A 9 9.09 -15.00 1.69
CA ASP A 9 8.34 -16.26 1.50
C ASP A 9 7.11 -16.39 2.41
N LEU A 10 6.43 -15.28 2.71
CA LEU A 10 5.28 -15.25 3.61
C LEU A 10 4.14 -16.08 3.04
N THR A 11 3.65 -17.05 3.82
CA THR A 11 2.52 -17.90 3.46
C THR A 11 1.51 -17.95 4.60
N VAL A 12 0.25 -17.60 4.30
CA VAL A 12 -0.86 -17.57 5.27
C VAL A 12 -2.00 -18.42 4.78
N ARG A 13 -2.50 -19.29 5.64
CA ARG A 13 -3.61 -20.22 5.36
C ARG A 13 -4.71 -20.13 6.39
N PHE A 14 -5.94 -20.28 5.93
CA PHE A 14 -7.13 -20.40 6.77
C PHE A 14 -7.70 -21.82 6.65
N TYR A 15 -7.87 -22.49 7.78
CA TYR A 15 -8.37 -23.88 7.88
C TYR A 15 -9.86 -23.85 8.14
N THR A 16 -10.65 -23.75 7.08
CA THR A 16 -12.12 -23.68 7.14
C THR A 16 -12.77 -25.05 7.00
N GLU A 17 -14.06 -25.14 7.29
CA GLU A 17 -14.84 -26.38 7.08
C GLU A 17 -14.94 -26.78 5.59
N GLU A 18 -14.85 -25.81 4.68
CA GLU A 18 -14.96 -26.00 3.23
C GLU A 18 -13.61 -26.39 2.60
N GLY A 19 -12.50 -26.13 3.28
CA GLY A 19 -11.15 -26.44 2.80
C GLY A 19 -10.09 -25.49 3.34
N VAL A 20 -8.88 -25.64 2.82
CA VAL A 20 -7.75 -24.79 3.18
C VAL A 20 -7.64 -23.64 2.17
N VAL A 21 -7.92 -22.42 2.63
CA VAL A 21 -7.75 -21.20 1.83
C VAL A 21 -6.32 -20.74 1.96
N THR A 22 -5.57 -20.69 0.86
CA THR A 22 -4.22 -20.11 0.83
C THR A 22 -4.31 -18.64 0.45
N ALA A 23 -4.50 -17.77 1.46
CA ALA A 23 -4.74 -16.35 1.25
C ALA A 23 -3.49 -15.58 0.82
N VAL A 24 -2.31 -16.01 1.28
CA VAL A 24 -0.99 -15.51 0.86
C VAL A 24 -0.10 -16.72 0.62
N ASP A 25 0.66 -16.73 -0.47
CA ASP A 25 1.44 -17.87 -0.90
C ASP A 25 2.81 -17.46 -1.46
N GLY A 26 3.84 -17.49 -0.60
CA GLY A 26 5.22 -17.20 -0.97
C GLY A 26 5.46 -15.72 -1.32
N LEU A 27 4.86 -14.80 -0.57
CA LEU A 27 4.98 -13.38 -0.82
C LEU A 27 6.31 -12.84 -0.30
N SER A 28 7.03 -12.13 -1.16
CA SER A 28 8.30 -11.49 -0.81
C SER A 28 8.34 -10.06 -1.35
N TYR A 29 8.67 -9.10 -0.49
CA TYR A 29 8.82 -7.67 -0.83
C TYR A 29 9.54 -6.93 0.27
N ARG A 30 9.96 -5.68 -0.01
CA ARG A 30 10.56 -4.79 0.98
C ARG A 30 9.91 -3.40 0.95
N VAL A 31 10.04 -2.67 2.05
CA VAL A 31 9.70 -1.25 2.17
C VAL A 31 10.91 -0.51 2.72
N GLU A 32 11.32 0.54 2.05
CA GLU A 32 12.42 1.40 2.47
C GLU A 32 11.95 2.43 3.51
N ALA A 33 12.89 3.00 4.29
CA ALA A 33 12.55 4.07 5.21
C ALA A 33 12.08 5.32 4.44
N GLY A 34 10.98 5.92 4.87
CA GLY A 34 10.35 7.09 4.23
C GLY A 34 9.66 6.79 2.90
N GLU A 35 9.61 5.52 2.46
CA GLU A 35 8.94 5.12 1.22
C GLU A 35 7.43 4.99 1.42
N THR A 36 6.65 5.42 0.43
CA THR A 36 5.24 5.02 0.31
C THR A 36 5.11 3.85 -0.66
N PHE A 37 4.93 2.65 -0.11
CA PHE A 37 4.82 1.39 -0.84
C PHE A 37 3.37 0.94 -0.99
N GLY A 38 2.92 0.74 -2.24
CA GLY A 38 1.56 0.31 -2.57
C GLY A 38 1.41 -1.21 -2.63
N VAL A 39 0.33 -1.75 -2.07
CA VAL A 39 -0.12 -3.14 -2.28
C VAL A 39 -1.49 -3.11 -2.93
N VAL A 40 -1.58 -3.51 -4.18
CA VAL A 40 -2.80 -3.35 -4.99
C VAL A 40 -3.27 -4.65 -5.62
N GLY A 41 -4.55 -4.78 -5.87
CA GLY A 41 -5.18 -5.94 -6.51
C GLY A 41 -6.68 -6.00 -6.24
N GLU A 42 -7.41 -6.87 -6.92
CA GLU A 42 -8.85 -7.04 -6.70
C GLU A 42 -9.18 -7.49 -5.27
N SER A 43 -10.44 -7.34 -4.86
CA SER A 43 -10.92 -7.90 -3.60
C SER A 43 -10.71 -9.42 -3.58
N GLY A 44 -10.24 -9.95 -2.46
CA GLY A 44 -9.88 -11.37 -2.32
C GLY A 44 -8.48 -11.73 -2.82
N ALA A 45 -7.65 -10.78 -3.28
CA ALA A 45 -6.27 -11.05 -3.70
C ALA A 45 -5.31 -11.41 -2.55
N GLY A 46 -5.70 -11.22 -1.29
CA GLY A 46 -4.88 -11.52 -0.11
C GLY A 46 -4.18 -10.30 0.52
N LYS A 47 -4.44 -9.08 0.04
CA LYS A 47 -3.76 -7.84 0.44
C LYS A 47 -3.84 -7.55 1.95
N SER A 48 -5.06 -7.47 2.50
CA SER A 48 -5.28 -7.22 3.94
C SER A 48 -4.68 -8.31 4.82
N VAL A 49 -4.76 -9.58 4.35
CA VAL A 49 -4.12 -10.70 5.06
C VAL A 49 -2.61 -10.54 5.09
N ALA A 50 -1.99 -10.14 3.98
CA ALA A 50 -0.56 -9.85 3.93
C ALA A 50 -0.20 -8.72 4.90
N ALA A 51 -0.93 -7.60 4.88
CA ALA A 51 -0.70 -6.45 5.75
C ALA A 51 -0.85 -6.79 7.24
N LEU A 52 -1.92 -7.49 7.64
CA LEU A 52 -2.18 -7.86 9.03
C LEU A 52 -1.22 -8.93 9.55
N SER A 53 -0.67 -9.78 8.65
CA SER A 53 0.30 -10.81 9.02
C SER A 53 1.61 -10.21 9.56
N LEU A 54 2.00 -9.02 9.11
CA LEU A 54 3.20 -8.32 9.58
C LEU A 54 3.18 -8.12 11.09
N LEU A 55 2.00 -7.96 11.63
CA LEU A 55 1.77 -7.64 13.03
C LEU A 55 1.17 -8.82 13.82
N GLY A 56 1.11 -10.01 13.24
CA GLY A 56 0.50 -11.16 13.90
C GLY A 56 -0.99 -10.97 14.21
N LEU A 57 -1.70 -10.17 13.40
CA LEU A 57 -3.14 -9.87 13.56
C LEU A 57 -4.00 -10.77 12.66
N ILE A 58 -3.63 -12.04 12.56
CA ILE A 58 -4.40 -13.04 11.82
C ILE A 58 -5.23 -13.83 12.82
N ASP A 59 -6.55 -13.67 12.74
CA ASP A 59 -7.50 -14.37 13.60
C ASP A 59 -7.67 -15.85 13.20
N ASP A 60 -8.00 -16.70 14.20
CA ASP A 60 -8.41 -18.08 13.94
C ASP A 60 -9.59 -18.13 12.94
N PRO A 61 -9.62 -19.07 11.97
CA PRO A 61 -8.73 -20.21 11.80
C PRO A 61 -7.51 -19.96 10.91
N GLY A 62 -7.08 -18.72 10.75
CA GLY A 62 -5.91 -18.31 9.97
C GLY A 62 -4.60 -18.54 10.71
N ARG A 63 -3.53 -18.86 9.96
CA ARG A 63 -2.18 -19.05 10.49
C ARG A 63 -1.14 -18.62 9.48
N VAL A 64 -0.06 -18.00 9.98
CA VAL A 64 1.18 -17.88 9.22
C VAL A 64 1.88 -19.23 9.25
N GLU A 65 2.02 -19.86 8.08
CA GLU A 65 2.59 -21.22 7.94
C GLU A 65 4.10 -21.18 7.77
N ARG A 66 4.59 -20.16 7.07
CA ARG A 66 6.02 -19.98 6.81
C ARG A 66 6.31 -18.54 6.40
N GLY A 67 7.59 -18.21 6.35
CA GLY A 67 8.13 -16.92 5.96
C GLY A 67 8.77 -16.20 7.14
N GLU A 68 9.40 -15.09 6.83
CA GLU A 68 10.00 -14.17 7.79
C GLU A 68 9.49 -12.77 7.53
N VAL A 69 9.30 -12.00 8.61
CA VAL A 69 8.93 -10.58 8.56
C VAL A 69 9.93 -9.81 9.41
N ARG A 70 10.95 -9.25 8.76
CA ARG A 70 11.98 -8.47 9.45
C ARG A 70 11.64 -6.99 9.42
N PHE A 71 11.51 -6.40 10.59
CA PHE A 71 11.36 -4.97 10.77
C PHE A 71 12.59 -4.43 11.48
N LYS A 72 13.31 -3.49 10.86
CA LYS A 72 14.63 -3.02 11.35
C LYS A 72 15.61 -4.16 11.62
N GLY A 73 15.49 -5.26 10.86
CA GLY A 73 16.33 -6.45 10.98
C GLY A 73 15.90 -7.46 12.05
N GLU A 74 14.85 -7.21 12.85
CA GLU A 74 14.25 -8.15 13.81
C GLU A 74 13.07 -8.88 13.20
N ASP A 75 13.04 -10.23 13.29
CA ASP A 75 11.94 -11.03 12.75
C ASP A 75 10.73 -11.02 13.71
N LEU A 76 9.69 -10.29 13.31
CA LEU A 76 8.45 -10.10 14.08
C LEU A 76 7.65 -11.40 14.29
N LEU A 77 7.84 -12.41 13.43
CA LEU A 77 7.15 -13.70 13.57
C LEU A 77 7.81 -14.61 14.62
N SER A 78 9.06 -14.31 15.00
CA SER A 78 9.83 -15.09 15.98
C SER A 78 9.79 -14.54 17.39
N ILE A 79 9.43 -13.25 17.58
CA ILE A 79 9.35 -12.62 18.91
C ILE A 79 8.07 -13.03 19.64
N ASP A 80 8.10 -12.93 20.96
CA ASP A 80 6.92 -13.23 21.76
C ASP A 80 5.85 -12.14 21.69
N GLU A 81 4.62 -12.48 22.09
CA GLU A 81 3.48 -11.56 22.03
C GLU A 81 3.71 -10.28 22.85
N PHE A 82 4.50 -10.33 23.93
CA PHE A 82 4.79 -9.16 24.75
C PHE A 82 5.70 -8.17 23.99
N ALA A 83 6.74 -8.67 23.33
CA ALA A 83 7.62 -7.87 22.47
C ALA A 83 6.85 -7.31 21.27
N LEU A 84 6.03 -8.14 20.63
CA LEU A 84 5.21 -7.72 19.48
C LEU A 84 4.21 -6.61 19.85
N ARG A 85 3.65 -6.63 21.06
CA ARG A 85 2.80 -5.52 21.55
C ARG A 85 3.55 -4.21 21.70
N SER A 86 4.84 -4.26 22.01
CA SER A 86 5.65 -3.04 22.08
C SER A 86 5.88 -2.44 20.70
N VAL A 87 6.00 -3.27 19.66
CA VAL A 87 6.13 -2.81 18.27
C VAL A 87 4.83 -2.21 17.74
N ARG A 88 3.67 -2.87 18.06
CA ARG A 88 2.35 -2.40 17.65
C ARG A 88 2.00 -1.08 18.35
N GLY A 89 1.81 -0.04 17.57
CA GLY A 89 1.41 1.29 18.04
C GLY A 89 2.56 2.22 18.43
N ASP A 90 3.74 1.69 18.77
CA ASP A 90 4.95 2.48 19.01
C ASP A 90 5.77 2.64 17.71
N GLU A 91 6.27 1.53 17.17
CA GLU A 91 7.14 1.53 16.00
C GLU A 91 6.37 1.32 14.69
N ILE A 92 5.24 0.61 14.73
CA ILE A 92 4.35 0.39 13.59
C ILE A 92 2.94 0.82 13.94
N GLY A 93 2.46 1.88 13.28
CA GLY A 93 1.08 2.34 13.35
C GLY A 93 0.19 1.58 12.37
N VAL A 94 -1.09 1.39 12.71
CA VAL A 94 -2.07 0.72 11.83
C VAL A 94 -3.28 1.60 11.61
N VAL A 95 -3.68 1.74 10.36
CA VAL A 95 -4.96 2.34 9.95
C VAL A 95 -5.81 1.24 9.31
N PHE A 96 -6.86 0.81 10.02
CA PHE A 96 -7.74 -0.26 9.56
C PHE A 96 -8.78 0.22 8.54
N GLN A 97 -9.29 -0.71 7.75
CA GLN A 97 -10.29 -0.48 6.69
C GLN A 97 -11.57 0.20 7.19
N ASP A 98 -12.09 -0.19 8.35
CA ASP A 98 -13.27 0.42 8.99
C ASP A 98 -12.85 1.22 10.22
N ALA A 99 -12.66 2.52 10.04
CA ALA A 99 -12.29 3.43 11.12
C ALA A 99 -13.30 3.47 12.28
N ARG A 100 -14.60 3.23 12.01
CA ARG A 100 -15.61 3.20 13.06
C ARG A 100 -15.53 1.92 13.88
N ALA A 101 -15.26 0.79 13.24
CA ALA A 101 -15.06 -0.48 13.92
C ALA A 101 -13.74 -0.51 14.71
N ALA A 102 -12.70 0.20 14.22
CA ALA A 102 -11.43 0.32 14.90
C ALA A 102 -11.49 1.15 16.20
N LEU A 103 -12.43 2.10 16.29
CA LEU A 103 -12.62 2.92 17.49
C LEU A 103 -13.59 2.25 18.46
N ASN A 104 -13.21 2.17 19.75
CA ASN A 104 -14.06 1.66 20.79
C ASN A 104 -15.23 2.65 21.07
N PRO A 105 -16.51 2.25 20.87
CA PRO A 105 -17.65 3.17 20.95
C PRO A 105 -17.96 3.67 22.38
N VAL A 106 -17.38 3.06 23.42
CA VAL A 106 -17.65 3.44 24.82
C VAL A 106 -16.62 4.40 25.42
N TYR A 107 -15.56 4.72 24.70
CA TYR A 107 -14.55 5.72 25.05
C TYR A 107 -14.61 6.90 24.10
N THR A 108 -14.21 8.09 24.55
CA THR A 108 -14.09 9.23 23.65
C THR A 108 -12.90 9.03 22.70
N VAL A 109 -12.95 9.70 21.56
CA VAL A 109 -11.88 9.59 20.56
C VAL A 109 -10.53 10.06 21.13
N GLY A 110 -10.55 11.16 21.88
CA GLY A 110 -9.33 11.69 22.49
C GLY A 110 -8.75 10.82 23.59
N GLU A 111 -9.60 10.15 24.38
CA GLU A 111 -9.14 9.19 25.40
C GLU A 111 -8.39 8.02 24.76
N GLN A 112 -8.87 7.49 23.65
CA GLN A 112 -8.22 6.37 22.94
C GLN A 112 -6.85 6.77 22.40
N ILE A 113 -6.72 7.97 21.82
CA ILE A 113 -5.42 8.48 21.37
C ILE A 113 -4.49 8.73 22.57
N ALA A 114 -5.01 9.32 23.64
CA ALA A 114 -4.21 9.59 24.86
C ALA A 114 -3.73 8.30 25.54
N GLU A 115 -4.57 7.25 25.59
CA GLU A 115 -4.22 5.93 26.13
C GLU A 115 -3.02 5.32 25.39
N THR A 116 -3.00 5.40 24.07
CA THR A 116 -1.88 4.92 23.26
C THR A 116 -0.59 5.66 23.63
N ILE A 117 -0.65 6.99 23.75
CA ILE A 117 0.49 7.83 24.15
C ILE A 117 0.97 7.52 25.57
N GLU A 118 0.05 7.35 26.52
CA GLU A 118 0.37 7.01 27.91
C GLU A 118 1.04 5.63 27.99
N HIS A 119 0.49 4.66 27.24
CA HIS A 119 0.95 3.28 27.28
C HIS A 119 2.36 3.13 26.70
N HIS A 120 2.62 3.68 25.52
CA HIS A 120 3.88 3.49 24.81
C HIS A 120 4.96 4.50 25.21
N LEU A 121 4.58 5.78 25.35
CA LEU A 121 5.56 6.84 25.62
C LEU A 121 5.67 7.20 27.12
N GLY A 122 4.84 6.63 27.99
CA GLY A 122 4.86 6.88 29.43
C GLY A 122 4.52 8.32 29.81
N TYR A 123 3.72 9.03 28.99
CA TYR A 123 3.33 10.39 29.28
C TYR A 123 2.35 10.45 30.45
N GLU A 124 2.46 11.51 31.27
CA GLU A 124 1.43 11.83 32.24
C GLU A 124 0.11 12.21 31.54
N PRO A 125 -1.07 11.90 32.11
CA PRO A 125 -2.38 12.09 31.47
C PRO A 125 -2.63 13.48 30.88
N ALA A 126 -2.16 14.54 31.56
CA ALA A 126 -2.32 15.91 31.07
C ALA A 126 -1.48 16.19 29.81
N ALA A 127 -0.28 15.62 29.73
CA ALA A 127 0.61 15.75 28.59
C ALA A 127 0.12 14.89 27.40
N ALA A 128 -0.34 13.66 27.65
CA ALA A 128 -0.96 12.78 26.68
C ALA A 128 -2.20 13.43 26.04
N LYS A 129 -3.09 13.98 26.86
CA LYS A 129 -4.25 14.76 26.40
C LYS A 129 -3.85 15.92 25.48
N ALA A 130 -2.87 16.72 25.91
CA ALA A 130 -2.41 17.87 25.13
C ALA A 130 -1.82 17.43 23.78
N ARG A 131 -1.11 16.30 23.74
CA ARG A 131 -0.57 15.73 22.50
C ARG A 131 -1.69 15.20 21.61
N ALA A 132 -2.66 14.47 22.16
CA ALA A 132 -3.82 13.98 21.41
C ALA A 132 -4.62 15.11 20.75
N ILE A 133 -4.86 16.22 21.46
CA ILE A 133 -5.53 17.40 20.89
C ILE A 133 -4.72 18.00 19.74
N ARG A 134 -3.39 18.13 19.88
CA ARG A 134 -2.54 18.60 18.78
C ARG A 134 -2.58 17.68 17.57
N LEU A 135 -2.62 16.37 17.76
CA LEU A 135 -2.74 15.40 16.66
C LEU A 135 -4.08 15.51 15.96
N LEU A 136 -5.18 15.67 16.71
CA LEU A 136 -6.51 15.90 16.13
C LEU A 136 -6.55 17.19 15.28
N ASP A 137 -5.89 18.25 15.74
CA ASP A 137 -5.72 19.49 14.97
C ASP A 137 -4.88 19.24 13.70
N ARG A 138 -3.79 18.48 13.85
CA ARG A 138 -2.85 18.17 12.77
C ARG A 138 -3.50 17.39 11.63
N VAL A 139 -4.36 16.43 11.96
CA VAL A 139 -5.14 15.70 10.94
C VAL A 139 -6.34 16.49 10.41
N GLY A 140 -6.46 17.76 10.76
CA GLY A 140 -7.48 18.68 10.24
C GLY A 140 -8.88 18.45 10.79
N ILE A 141 -9.00 17.99 12.05
CA ILE A 141 -10.28 17.91 12.75
C ILE A 141 -10.59 19.29 13.36
N ALA A 142 -11.68 19.90 12.92
CA ALA A 142 -12.14 21.17 13.44
C ALA A 142 -12.57 21.07 14.91
N ASP A 143 -12.22 22.09 15.75
CA ASP A 143 -12.53 22.15 17.17
C ASP A 143 -11.98 20.92 17.94
N PRO A 144 -10.66 20.69 17.91
CA PRO A 144 -10.04 19.45 18.40
C PRO A 144 -10.27 19.23 19.89
N GLU A 145 -10.38 20.27 20.72
CA GLU A 145 -10.71 20.16 22.15
C GLU A 145 -12.11 19.58 22.35
N ALA A 146 -13.10 20.05 21.60
CA ALA A 146 -14.46 19.50 21.69
C ALA A 146 -14.51 18.08 21.12
N ARG A 147 -13.77 17.79 20.04
CA ARG A 147 -13.70 16.46 19.42
C ARG A 147 -12.92 15.45 20.25
N TYR A 148 -11.96 15.89 21.05
CA TYR A 148 -11.31 15.05 22.06
C TYR A 148 -12.35 14.38 23.00
N ALA A 149 -13.37 15.12 23.42
CA ALA A 149 -14.41 14.64 24.31
C ALA A 149 -15.61 13.98 23.60
N ALA A 150 -15.59 13.90 22.27
CA ALA A 150 -16.66 13.29 21.48
C ALA A 150 -16.47 11.78 21.36
N TYR A 151 -17.57 11.04 21.30
CA TYR A 151 -17.59 9.61 21.02
C TYR A 151 -17.55 9.33 19.51
N PRO A 152 -17.09 8.15 19.07
CA PRO A 152 -17.01 7.80 17.64
C PRO A 152 -18.34 7.98 16.87
N HIS A 153 -19.48 7.71 17.50
CA HIS A 153 -20.80 7.87 16.88
C HIS A 153 -21.23 9.33 16.68
N GLU A 154 -20.56 10.30 17.30
CA GLU A 154 -20.80 11.74 17.16
C GLU A 154 -19.94 12.34 16.03
N LEU A 155 -19.03 11.56 15.40
CA LEU A 155 -18.17 11.97 14.31
C LEU A 155 -18.69 11.46 12.98
N SER A 156 -18.37 12.19 11.89
CA SER A 156 -18.55 11.69 10.52
C SER A 156 -17.54 10.57 10.20
N GLY A 157 -17.78 9.77 9.16
CA GLY A 157 -16.84 8.73 8.71
C GLY A 157 -15.44 9.27 8.45
N GLY A 158 -15.32 10.37 7.71
CA GLY A 158 -14.03 11.02 7.45
C GLY A 158 -13.36 11.59 8.70
N MET A 159 -14.13 12.01 9.72
CA MET A 159 -13.54 12.42 11.01
C MET A 159 -13.06 11.22 11.81
N CYS A 160 -13.78 10.09 11.80
CA CYS A 160 -13.29 8.85 12.40
C CYS A 160 -11.98 8.40 11.74
N GLN A 161 -11.91 8.47 10.40
CA GLN A 161 -10.71 8.11 9.67
C GLN A 161 -9.51 9.00 10.04
N ARG A 162 -9.71 10.32 10.10
CA ARG A 162 -8.68 11.26 10.57
C ARG A 162 -8.24 10.97 12.00
N ALA A 163 -9.16 10.57 12.86
CA ALA A 163 -8.86 10.21 14.24
C ALA A 163 -8.04 8.90 14.33
N THR A 164 -8.33 7.89 13.50
CA THR A 164 -7.51 6.67 13.44
C THR A 164 -6.11 6.94 12.88
N ILE A 165 -5.97 7.85 11.92
CA ILE A 165 -4.66 8.31 11.44
C ILE A 165 -3.91 9.04 12.56
N ALA A 166 -4.57 9.93 13.33
CA ALA A 166 -3.96 10.59 14.47
C ALA A 166 -3.50 9.59 15.54
N MET A 167 -4.27 8.51 15.75
CA MET A 167 -3.91 7.43 16.66
C MET A 167 -2.68 6.67 16.14
N ALA A 168 -2.65 6.29 14.87
CA ALA A 168 -1.52 5.59 14.26
C ALA A 168 -0.21 6.40 14.34
N LEU A 169 -0.30 7.74 14.22
CA LEU A 169 0.84 8.66 14.32
C LEU A 169 1.21 9.05 15.76
N SER A 170 0.44 8.61 16.76
CA SER A 170 0.53 9.17 18.11
C SER A 170 1.86 8.92 18.81
N CYS A 171 2.56 7.87 18.45
CA CYS A 171 3.88 7.51 18.98
C CYS A 171 5.03 7.84 18.00
N GLU A 172 4.77 8.52 16.88
CA GLU A 172 5.77 8.81 15.84
C GLU A 172 6.42 7.51 15.30
N PRO A 173 5.61 6.59 14.73
CA PRO A 173 6.11 5.29 14.27
C PRO A 173 7.04 5.47 13.06
N ASP A 174 7.88 4.46 12.79
CA ASP A 174 8.71 4.43 11.58
C ASP A 174 7.95 3.90 10.36
N LEU A 175 6.87 3.12 10.59
CA LEU A 175 6.02 2.55 9.54
C LEU A 175 4.53 2.72 9.88
N ILE A 176 3.74 3.10 8.90
CA ILE A 176 2.28 3.01 8.95
C ILE A 176 1.80 1.95 7.96
N VAL A 177 1.05 0.97 8.44
CA VAL A 177 0.30 0.03 7.61
C VAL A 177 -1.13 0.53 7.48
N ALA A 178 -1.50 1.03 6.29
CA ALA A 178 -2.83 1.55 6.01
C ALA A 178 -3.60 0.56 5.11
N ASP A 179 -4.52 -0.18 5.70
CA ASP A 179 -5.34 -1.19 5.00
C ASP A 179 -6.64 -0.57 4.51
N GLU A 180 -6.72 -0.30 3.22
CA GLU A 180 -7.86 0.33 2.54
C GLU A 180 -8.43 1.55 3.30
N PRO A 181 -7.60 2.56 3.63
CA PRO A 181 -7.96 3.62 4.58
C PRO A 181 -9.08 4.54 4.12
N THR A 182 -9.56 4.37 2.88
CA THR A 182 -10.58 5.22 2.27
C THR A 182 -11.87 4.47 1.92
N THR A 183 -11.95 3.17 2.21
CA THR A 183 -13.14 2.36 1.95
C THR A 183 -14.37 2.96 2.63
N ALA A 184 -15.49 3.01 1.93
CA ALA A 184 -16.78 3.59 2.35
C ALA A 184 -16.79 5.13 2.56
N LEU A 185 -15.80 5.85 2.05
CA LEU A 185 -15.80 7.30 1.97
C LEU A 185 -16.25 7.76 0.57
N ASP A 186 -16.73 9.00 0.47
CA ASP A 186 -16.95 9.59 -0.84
C ASP A 186 -15.62 10.01 -1.49
N VAL A 187 -15.57 10.04 -2.83
CA VAL A 187 -14.35 10.29 -3.62
C VAL A 187 -13.62 11.56 -3.20
N THR A 188 -14.37 12.61 -2.79
CA THR A 188 -13.76 13.87 -2.38
C THR A 188 -13.08 13.76 -1.01
N VAL A 189 -13.67 13.02 -0.10
CA VAL A 189 -13.10 12.76 1.22
C VAL A 189 -11.93 11.80 1.10
N GLU A 190 -12.05 10.78 0.26
CA GLU A 190 -10.97 9.83 -0.06
C GLU A 190 -9.69 10.55 -0.50
N ALA A 191 -9.78 11.39 -1.55
CA ALA A 191 -8.63 12.14 -2.05
C ALA A 191 -7.95 12.98 -0.94
N ARG A 192 -8.76 13.63 -0.08
CA ARG A 192 -8.24 14.43 1.04
C ARG A 192 -7.59 13.61 2.15
N ILE A 193 -8.05 12.38 2.38
CA ILE A 193 -7.44 11.48 3.37
C ILE A 193 -6.09 10.97 2.86
N LEU A 194 -6.00 10.63 1.58
CA LEU A 194 -4.75 10.19 0.96
C LEU A 194 -3.71 11.32 0.90
N GLU A 195 -4.13 12.53 0.49
CA GLU A 195 -3.30 13.72 0.51
C GLU A 195 -2.77 14.01 1.93
N LEU A 196 -3.66 13.95 2.94
CA LEU A 196 -3.27 14.09 4.34
C LEU A 196 -2.26 13.03 4.78
N LEU A 197 -2.47 11.76 4.41
CA LEU A 197 -1.55 10.68 4.79
C LEU A 197 -0.17 10.89 4.16
N ALA A 198 -0.10 11.30 2.89
CA ALA A 198 1.15 11.61 2.21
C ALA A 198 1.87 12.82 2.84
N GLU A 199 1.13 13.91 3.13
CA GLU A 199 1.69 15.10 3.81
C GLU A 199 2.28 14.74 5.18
N LEU A 200 1.58 13.90 5.95
CA LEU A 200 2.02 13.48 7.28
C LEU A 200 3.20 12.50 7.21
N ALA A 201 3.22 11.61 6.22
CA ALA A 201 4.35 10.71 5.98
C ALA A 201 5.64 11.51 5.71
N ASP A 202 5.57 12.49 4.81
CA ASP A 202 6.71 13.38 4.50
C ASP A 202 7.15 14.21 5.71
N GLU A 203 6.19 14.73 6.49
CA GLU A 203 6.49 15.60 7.63
C GLU A 203 7.17 14.87 8.78
N PHE A 204 6.71 13.64 9.07
CA PHE A 204 7.21 12.82 10.17
C PHE A 204 8.32 11.84 9.74
N ASP A 205 8.70 11.84 8.45
CA ASP A 205 9.68 10.89 7.87
C ASP A 205 9.29 9.43 8.12
N VAL A 206 8.01 9.12 7.93
CA VAL A 206 7.40 7.80 8.20
C VAL A 206 7.19 7.05 6.89
N ALA A 207 7.62 5.79 6.83
CA ALA A 207 7.25 4.92 5.71
C ALA A 207 5.76 4.54 5.76
N VAL A 208 5.13 4.38 4.60
CA VAL A 208 3.72 3.98 4.51
C VAL A 208 3.57 2.76 3.62
N GLN A 209 3.01 1.68 4.15
CA GLN A 209 2.49 0.59 3.33
C GLN A 209 1.00 0.83 3.10
N LEU A 210 0.63 1.24 1.89
CA LEU A 210 -0.75 1.54 1.51
C LEU A 210 -1.37 0.36 0.77
N VAL A 211 -2.39 -0.25 1.34
CA VAL A 211 -3.20 -1.28 0.68
C VAL A 211 -4.42 -0.64 0.05
N SER A 212 -4.66 -0.93 -1.21
CA SER A 212 -5.84 -0.46 -1.94
C SER A 212 -6.29 -1.47 -2.99
N HIS A 213 -7.57 -1.44 -3.35
CA HIS A 213 -8.08 -2.09 -4.55
C HIS A 213 -8.14 -1.12 -5.74
N ASP A 214 -7.89 0.16 -5.53
CA ASP A 214 -7.87 1.20 -6.57
C ASP A 214 -6.43 1.53 -6.97
N LEU A 215 -6.07 1.13 -8.18
CA LEU A 215 -4.75 1.37 -8.73
C LEU A 215 -4.52 2.86 -9.05
N GLY A 216 -5.58 3.65 -9.27
CA GLY A 216 -5.49 5.10 -9.44
C GLY A 216 -5.04 5.81 -8.17
N VAL A 217 -5.52 5.33 -7.02
CA VAL A 217 -5.07 5.77 -5.69
C VAL A 217 -3.58 5.50 -5.51
N ILE A 218 -3.16 4.26 -5.77
CA ILE A 218 -1.76 3.85 -5.67
C ILE A 218 -0.87 4.66 -6.62
N ALA A 219 -1.31 4.86 -7.87
CA ALA A 219 -0.57 5.63 -8.87
C ALA A 219 -0.37 7.12 -8.49
N GLY A 220 -1.28 7.67 -7.71
CA GLY A 220 -1.22 9.07 -7.26
C GLY A 220 -0.45 9.29 -5.95
N THR A 221 -0.16 8.23 -5.19
CA THR A 221 0.30 8.36 -3.80
C THR A 221 1.62 7.62 -3.53
N CYS A 222 1.90 6.51 -4.21
CA CYS A 222 3.02 5.62 -3.89
C CYS A 222 4.24 5.86 -4.77
N ASP A 223 5.43 5.52 -4.25
CA ASP A 223 6.70 5.54 -4.98
C ASP A 223 6.88 4.25 -5.80
N ARG A 224 6.60 3.11 -5.17
CA ARG A 224 6.63 1.77 -5.74
C ARG A 224 5.37 1.04 -5.35
N ALA A 225 5.00 0.02 -6.13
CA ALA A 225 3.88 -0.84 -5.75
C ALA A 225 4.09 -2.29 -6.18
N MET A 226 3.41 -3.17 -5.44
CA MET A 226 3.26 -4.58 -5.74
C MET A 226 1.82 -4.87 -6.10
N VAL A 227 1.64 -5.52 -7.24
CA VAL A 227 0.33 -6.00 -7.70
C VAL A 227 0.14 -7.44 -7.25
N MET A 228 -0.92 -7.68 -6.49
CA MET A 228 -1.27 -9.01 -5.99
C MET A 228 -2.43 -9.63 -6.76
N TYR A 229 -2.31 -10.91 -7.08
CA TYR A 229 -3.37 -11.71 -7.67
C TYR A 229 -3.41 -13.09 -7.02
N ALA A 230 -4.59 -13.48 -6.51
CA ALA A 230 -4.82 -14.80 -5.93
C ALA A 230 -3.74 -15.24 -4.92
N GLY A 231 -3.37 -14.37 -3.98
CA GLY A 231 -2.42 -14.63 -2.90
C GLY A 231 -0.95 -14.48 -3.27
N ARG A 232 -0.60 -14.06 -4.48
CA ARG A 232 0.78 -13.89 -4.95
C ARG A 232 1.06 -12.51 -5.50
N ALA A 233 2.31 -12.07 -5.42
CA ALA A 233 2.80 -10.96 -6.21
C ALA A 233 2.88 -11.40 -7.67
N VAL A 234 2.33 -10.59 -8.58
CA VAL A 234 2.42 -10.83 -10.03
C VAL A 234 3.31 -9.80 -10.72
N GLU A 235 3.44 -8.62 -10.13
CA GLU A 235 4.35 -7.58 -10.61
C GLU A 235 4.72 -6.64 -9.45
N THR A 236 5.97 -6.20 -9.42
CA THR A 236 6.47 -5.14 -8.52
C THR A 236 7.32 -4.20 -9.35
N ALA A 237 7.10 -2.89 -9.25
CA ALA A 237 7.92 -1.88 -9.91
C ALA A 237 7.71 -0.49 -9.32
N PRO A 238 8.57 0.50 -9.65
CA PRO A 238 8.28 1.91 -9.47
C PRO A 238 6.95 2.27 -10.12
N ILE A 239 6.18 3.15 -9.48
CA ILE A 239 4.80 3.43 -9.91
C ILE A 239 4.70 3.96 -11.34
N GLU A 240 5.67 4.78 -11.78
CA GLU A 240 5.71 5.26 -13.15
C GLU A 240 5.82 4.10 -14.15
N GLU A 241 6.62 3.08 -13.84
CA GLU A 241 6.80 1.92 -14.70
C GLU A 241 5.56 1.02 -14.73
N LEU A 242 4.94 0.77 -13.56
CA LEU A 242 3.66 0.06 -13.50
C LEU A 242 2.59 0.74 -14.34
N TYR A 243 2.59 2.09 -14.34
CA TYR A 243 1.57 2.88 -15.02
C TYR A 243 1.80 2.96 -16.54
N TYR A 244 3.06 3.13 -16.98
CA TYR A 244 3.39 3.38 -18.39
C TYR A 244 3.86 2.16 -19.14
N ASP A 245 4.40 1.16 -18.46
CA ASP A 245 5.02 -0.03 -19.07
C ASP A 245 4.80 -1.28 -18.19
N PRO A 246 3.51 -1.61 -17.84
CA PRO A 246 3.22 -2.82 -17.07
C PRO A 246 3.73 -4.06 -17.78
N LYS A 247 4.26 -5.02 -17.04
CA LYS A 247 4.84 -6.26 -17.58
C LYS A 247 3.92 -7.47 -17.41
N HIS A 248 3.01 -7.45 -16.47
CA HIS A 248 2.06 -8.55 -16.30
C HIS A 248 0.70 -8.20 -16.94
N PRO A 249 0.07 -9.10 -17.72
CA PRO A 249 -1.22 -8.83 -18.38
C PRO A 249 -2.35 -8.43 -17.44
N TYR A 250 -2.32 -8.90 -16.19
CA TYR A 250 -3.28 -8.47 -15.17
C TYR A 250 -3.08 -7.00 -14.78
N THR A 251 -1.84 -6.57 -14.57
CA THR A 251 -1.51 -5.16 -14.29
C THR A 251 -1.95 -4.26 -15.44
N ALA A 252 -1.65 -4.66 -16.69
CA ALA A 252 -2.10 -3.94 -17.88
C ALA A 252 -3.62 -3.81 -17.95
N GLY A 253 -4.34 -4.89 -17.61
CA GLY A 253 -5.80 -4.88 -17.52
C GLY A 253 -6.35 -3.95 -16.44
N LEU A 254 -5.72 -3.91 -15.26
CA LEU A 254 -6.09 -2.96 -14.19
C LEU A 254 -5.82 -1.50 -14.60
N MET A 255 -4.68 -1.24 -15.25
CA MET A 255 -4.32 0.10 -15.75
C MET A 255 -5.28 0.59 -16.83
N SER A 256 -5.77 -0.30 -17.70
CA SER A 256 -6.74 0.01 -18.75
C SER A 256 -8.11 0.39 -18.20
N ALA A 257 -8.41 0.02 -16.96
CA ALA A 257 -9.66 0.35 -16.27
C ALA A 257 -9.65 1.74 -15.60
N ILE A 258 -8.49 2.40 -15.51
CA ILE A 258 -8.38 3.74 -14.90
C ILE A 258 -8.85 4.79 -15.92
N PRO A 259 -9.86 5.64 -15.58
CA PRO A 259 -10.28 6.74 -16.44
C PRO A 259 -9.15 7.77 -16.61
N ARG A 260 -8.88 8.20 -17.83
CA ARG A 260 -7.91 9.26 -18.13
C ARG A 260 -8.58 10.54 -18.57
N ILE A 261 -8.01 11.68 -18.23
CA ILE A 261 -8.51 12.98 -18.69
C ILE A 261 -8.26 13.07 -20.21
N GLY A 262 -9.33 13.27 -20.98
CA GLY A 262 -9.24 13.29 -22.45
C GLY A 262 -9.42 11.94 -23.13
N ASP A 263 -9.81 10.91 -22.38
CA ASP A 263 -10.09 9.58 -22.94
C ASP A 263 -11.41 9.59 -23.69
N ASP A 264 -11.34 9.40 -25.01
CA ASP A 264 -12.52 9.35 -25.91
C ASP A 264 -13.07 7.91 -26.03
N ARG A 265 -12.60 6.95 -25.22
CA ARG A 265 -13.09 5.57 -25.25
C ARG A 265 -14.51 5.50 -24.71
N ASP A 266 -15.43 4.97 -25.53
CA ASP A 266 -16.84 4.76 -25.15
C ASP A 266 -17.01 3.77 -23.97
N ARG A 267 -15.99 2.96 -23.69
CA ARG A 267 -16.01 1.95 -22.63
C ARG A 267 -14.58 1.67 -22.12
N LEU A 268 -14.44 1.69 -20.80
CA LEU A 268 -13.21 1.22 -20.15
C LEU A 268 -13.09 -0.29 -20.28
N GLU A 269 -11.89 -0.77 -20.58
CA GLU A 269 -11.60 -2.19 -20.59
C GLU A 269 -11.48 -2.69 -19.15
N THR A 270 -12.16 -3.77 -18.83
CA THR A 270 -12.10 -4.41 -17.52
C THR A 270 -11.51 -5.80 -17.66
N VAL A 271 -10.78 -6.25 -16.64
CA VAL A 271 -10.29 -7.63 -16.59
C VAL A 271 -11.48 -8.59 -16.55
N PRO A 272 -11.65 -9.49 -17.54
CA PRO A 272 -12.83 -10.37 -17.62
C PRO A 272 -12.83 -11.42 -16.48
N GLY A 273 -14.02 -11.91 -16.13
CA GLY A 273 -14.20 -12.96 -15.13
C GLY A 273 -14.08 -12.46 -13.68
N THR A 274 -13.89 -13.38 -12.75
CA THR A 274 -13.78 -13.13 -11.31
C THR A 274 -12.49 -13.72 -10.76
N MET A 275 -12.04 -13.22 -9.60
CA MET A 275 -10.93 -13.80 -8.85
C MET A 275 -11.21 -15.30 -8.61
N PRO A 276 -10.22 -16.19 -8.81
CA PRO A 276 -10.39 -17.61 -8.51
C PRO A 276 -10.57 -17.85 -7.01
N ASP A 277 -11.23 -18.95 -6.70
CA ASP A 277 -11.30 -19.43 -5.33
C ASP A 277 -9.91 -19.83 -4.83
N LEU A 278 -9.55 -19.39 -3.63
CA LEU A 278 -8.26 -19.65 -3.03
C LEU A 278 -8.18 -21.04 -2.33
N ILE A 279 -9.27 -21.81 -2.36
CA ILE A 279 -9.28 -23.23 -1.98
C ILE A 279 -8.74 -24.09 -3.13
N GLU A 280 -9.25 -23.85 -4.35
CA GLU A 280 -8.86 -24.57 -5.56
C GLU A 280 -8.24 -23.60 -6.58
N VAL A 281 -7.01 -23.16 -6.29
CA VAL A 281 -6.30 -22.22 -7.18
C VAL A 281 -5.99 -22.89 -8.52
N PRO A 282 -6.05 -22.15 -9.64
CA PRO A 282 -5.66 -22.65 -10.95
C PRO A 282 -4.22 -23.19 -10.95
N SER A 283 -3.98 -24.29 -11.64
CA SER A 283 -2.62 -24.84 -11.86
C SER A 283 -1.81 -23.90 -12.76
N GLY A 284 -0.50 -23.87 -12.58
CA GLY A 284 0.38 -22.98 -13.33
C GLY A 284 0.16 -21.50 -12.96
N CYS A 285 0.24 -20.60 -13.93
CA CYS A 285 -0.06 -19.19 -13.74
C CYS A 285 -1.51 -19.00 -13.25
N ARG A 286 -1.72 -18.45 -12.06
CA ARG A 286 -3.06 -18.29 -11.46
C ARG A 286 -3.97 -17.38 -12.28
N PHE A 287 -3.39 -16.47 -13.07
CA PHE A 287 -4.14 -15.56 -13.94
C PHE A 287 -4.51 -16.19 -15.29
N HIS A 288 -3.93 -17.34 -15.69
CA HIS A 288 -4.13 -17.92 -17.03
C HIS A 288 -5.62 -18.07 -17.45
N PRO A 289 -6.58 -18.39 -16.57
CA PRO A 289 -7.98 -18.53 -17.00
C PRO A 289 -8.65 -17.22 -17.46
N ARG A 290 -8.05 -16.08 -17.09
CA ARG A 290 -8.54 -14.73 -17.41
C ARG A 290 -7.60 -13.98 -18.35
N CYS A 291 -6.41 -14.52 -18.61
CA CYS A 291 -5.39 -13.88 -19.41
C CYS A 291 -5.72 -13.98 -20.91
N PRO A 292 -5.84 -12.87 -21.64
CA PRO A 292 -6.11 -12.91 -23.09
C PRO A 292 -4.94 -13.46 -23.90
N PHE A 293 -3.74 -13.55 -23.32
CA PHE A 293 -2.52 -14.07 -23.93
C PHE A 293 -2.16 -15.47 -23.43
N ALA A 294 -3.07 -16.15 -22.71
CA ALA A 294 -2.76 -17.45 -22.13
C ALA A 294 -2.50 -18.51 -23.20
N GLU A 295 -1.41 -19.24 -23.03
CA GLU A 295 -1.05 -20.42 -23.81
C GLU A 295 -1.13 -21.67 -22.95
N GLU A 296 -1.01 -22.85 -23.58
CA GLU A 296 -1.07 -24.13 -22.88
C GLU A 296 0.04 -24.29 -21.81
N ALA A 297 1.18 -23.64 -22.00
CA ALA A 297 2.27 -23.59 -21.04
C ALA A 297 1.84 -22.89 -19.74
N CYS A 298 1.05 -21.81 -19.84
CA CYS A 298 0.58 -21.05 -18.67
C CYS A 298 -0.30 -21.86 -17.72
N ALA A 299 -1.00 -22.88 -18.21
CA ALA A 299 -1.80 -23.77 -17.39
C ALA A 299 -0.96 -24.85 -16.65
N ARG A 300 0.30 -25.05 -17.08
CA ARG A 300 1.19 -26.10 -16.55
C ARG A 300 2.34 -25.60 -15.73
N THR A 301 2.83 -24.39 -16.05
CA THR A 301 4.01 -23.81 -15.41
C THR A 301 3.60 -22.61 -14.57
N ASP A 302 3.99 -22.63 -13.31
CA ASP A 302 3.80 -21.51 -12.37
C ASP A 302 4.98 -20.55 -12.57
N PRO A 303 4.74 -19.30 -13.05
CA PRO A 303 5.82 -18.38 -13.30
C PRO A 303 6.41 -17.85 -11.99
N ALA A 304 7.73 -17.88 -11.88
CA ALA A 304 8.44 -17.18 -10.82
C ALA A 304 8.45 -15.66 -11.10
N LEU A 305 8.62 -14.86 -10.05
CA LEU A 305 8.97 -13.46 -10.19
C LEU A 305 10.38 -13.36 -10.75
N VAL A 306 10.54 -12.70 -11.89
CA VAL A 306 11.82 -12.47 -12.57
C VAL A 306 11.94 -11.02 -12.98
N ASP A 307 13.16 -10.54 -13.12
CA ASP A 307 13.44 -9.29 -13.84
C ASP A 307 13.00 -9.46 -15.32
N PRO A 308 12.09 -8.62 -15.81
CA PRO A 308 11.54 -8.77 -17.17
C PRO A 308 12.52 -8.44 -18.28
N GLU A 309 13.66 -7.82 -17.99
CA GLU A 309 14.71 -7.51 -18.98
C GLU A 309 15.73 -8.63 -19.10
N THR A 310 16.09 -9.26 -17.99
CA THR A 310 17.14 -10.29 -17.95
C THR A 310 16.59 -11.71 -17.91
N GLY A 311 15.35 -11.90 -17.41
CA GLY A 311 14.74 -13.20 -17.14
C GLY A 311 15.35 -13.93 -15.93
N GLU A 312 16.24 -13.27 -15.18
CA GLU A 312 16.80 -13.85 -13.95
C GLU A 312 15.80 -13.76 -12.79
N ALA A 313 15.89 -14.70 -11.83
CA ALA A 313 15.02 -14.71 -10.66
C ALA A 313 15.17 -13.40 -9.89
N ALA A 314 14.04 -12.74 -9.63
CA ALA A 314 14.02 -11.49 -8.87
C ALA A 314 14.43 -11.73 -7.43
N THR A 315 15.19 -10.78 -6.91
CA THR A 315 15.63 -10.69 -5.51
C THR A 315 14.93 -9.51 -4.83
N PHE A 316 15.13 -9.35 -3.54
CA PHE A 316 14.64 -8.17 -2.80
C PHE A 316 15.23 -6.84 -3.28
N ASP A 317 16.42 -6.89 -3.91
CA ASP A 317 17.13 -5.71 -4.36
C ASP A 317 16.65 -5.22 -5.74
N ASP A 318 15.84 -6.04 -6.42
CA ASP A 318 15.31 -5.68 -7.73
C ASP A 318 14.10 -4.76 -7.58
N ASP A 319 14.18 -3.58 -8.17
CA ASP A 319 13.09 -2.61 -8.16
C ASP A 319 11.93 -3.02 -9.07
N ARG A 320 12.19 -3.93 -10.03
CA ARG A 320 11.21 -4.39 -11.00
C ARG A 320 11.22 -5.91 -11.14
N ALA A 321 10.03 -6.51 -11.02
CA ALA A 321 9.84 -7.94 -11.20
C ALA A 321 8.45 -8.25 -11.75
N ALA A 322 8.33 -9.29 -12.60
CA ALA A 322 7.06 -9.76 -13.13
C ALA A 322 6.98 -11.30 -13.15
N ALA A 323 5.82 -11.85 -12.82
CA ALA A 323 5.55 -13.29 -12.83
C ALA A 323 4.80 -13.69 -14.10
N CYS A 324 5.49 -13.66 -15.23
CA CYS A 324 4.94 -14.08 -16.52
C CYS A 324 5.93 -14.96 -17.30
N LEU A 325 5.43 -16.02 -17.93
CA LEU A 325 6.28 -16.92 -18.74
C LEU A 325 6.89 -16.26 -19.96
N GLU A 326 6.36 -15.11 -20.39
CA GLU A 326 6.97 -14.32 -21.47
C GLU A 326 8.45 -14.02 -21.21
N TYR A 327 8.80 -13.77 -19.95
CA TYR A 327 10.15 -13.35 -19.56
C TYR A 327 11.10 -14.51 -19.23
N THR A 328 10.61 -15.75 -19.22
CA THR A 328 11.41 -16.96 -18.92
C THR A 328 11.47 -17.92 -20.08
N GLU A 329 10.31 -18.38 -20.57
CA GLU A 329 10.20 -19.39 -21.62
C GLU A 329 9.88 -18.76 -22.98
N GLY A 330 9.35 -17.53 -22.99
CA GLY A 330 8.79 -16.84 -24.14
C GLY A 330 7.43 -17.43 -24.56
N LEU A 331 6.46 -16.57 -24.79
CA LEU A 331 5.17 -16.96 -25.35
C LEU A 331 5.25 -16.92 -26.88
N SER A 332 4.63 -17.89 -27.54
CA SER A 332 4.68 -17.99 -28.99
C SER A 332 3.99 -16.81 -29.70
N GLY A 333 3.00 -16.19 -29.07
CA GLY A 333 2.30 -15.01 -29.54
C GLY A 333 2.85 -13.69 -29.00
N GLY A 334 3.71 -13.74 -27.98
CA GLY A 334 4.17 -12.56 -27.24
C GLY A 334 3.05 -11.84 -26.48
N LEU A 335 3.40 -10.76 -25.79
CA LEU A 335 2.44 -9.86 -25.15
C LEU A 335 2.25 -8.63 -26.05
N ASP A 336 1.16 -8.57 -26.79
CA ASP A 336 0.79 -7.41 -27.62
C ASP A 336 -0.30 -6.61 -26.93
N TYR A 337 0.09 -5.84 -25.91
CA TYR A 337 -0.75 -4.80 -25.34
C TYR A 337 0.05 -3.49 -25.28
N SER A 338 -0.52 -2.43 -25.81
CA SER A 338 -0.05 -1.08 -25.61
C SER A 338 -0.99 -0.39 -24.64
N VAL A 339 -0.47 0.01 -23.49
CA VAL A 339 -1.16 1.01 -22.67
C VAL A 339 -0.93 2.33 -23.41
N GLU A 340 -1.90 2.77 -24.25
CA GLU A 340 -1.82 4.07 -24.93
C GLU A 340 -1.70 5.18 -23.86
N VAL A 341 -0.50 5.71 -23.75
CA VAL A 341 -0.22 6.85 -22.89
C VAL A 341 -0.06 8.04 -23.80
N ASP A 342 -0.99 9.01 -23.72
CA ASP A 342 -0.83 10.28 -24.41
C ASP A 342 0.49 10.93 -24.00
N GLY A 343 1.31 11.19 -25.02
CA GLY A 343 2.68 11.65 -24.87
C GLY A 343 2.82 13.00 -24.19
N GLU A 344 3.18 12.94 -22.95
CA GLU A 344 4.14 13.86 -22.31
C GLU A 344 4.58 13.15 -21.03
N ARG A 345 5.83 12.68 -21.02
CA ARG A 345 6.50 12.21 -19.81
C ARG A 345 6.34 13.27 -18.74
N GLY A 346 5.56 13.00 -17.71
CA GLY A 346 5.30 13.90 -16.61
C GLY A 346 6.61 14.47 -16.08
N ARG A 347 6.72 15.78 -16.08
CA ARG A 347 7.83 16.48 -15.44
C ARG A 347 7.80 16.12 -13.96
N LYS A 348 8.90 15.52 -13.47
CA LYS A 348 9.20 15.44 -12.04
C LYS A 348 8.87 16.78 -11.41
N ARG A 349 8.09 16.78 -10.34
CA ARG A 349 7.99 17.93 -9.44
C ARG A 349 9.39 18.13 -8.85
N GLY A 350 10.12 19.08 -9.41
CA GLY A 350 11.43 19.46 -8.94
C GLY A 350 11.33 20.03 -7.54
N GLY A 351 12.17 19.54 -6.65
CA GLY A 351 12.48 20.23 -5.41
C GLY A 351 13.03 21.64 -5.70
N PRO A 352 13.06 22.54 -4.70
CA PRO A 352 13.38 23.93 -4.88
C PRO A 352 14.78 24.11 -5.44
N ASP A 353 14.86 24.58 -6.68
CA ASP A 353 16.11 25.01 -7.31
C ASP A 353 16.71 26.15 -6.51
N ALA A 354 17.87 25.88 -5.95
CA ALA A 354 18.75 26.87 -5.40
C ALA A 354 19.15 27.87 -6.49
N GLU A 355 18.74 29.10 -6.36
CA GLU A 355 19.25 30.23 -7.10
C GLU A 355 20.77 30.29 -6.94
N ALA A 356 21.50 30.13 -8.02
CA ALA A 356 22.87 30.56 -8.16
C ALA A 356 22.89 31.68 -9.21
N GLY A 357 23.03 32.89 -8.70
CA GLY A 357 23.17 34.06 -9.52
C GLY A 357 24.40 34.05 -10.41
N ARG A 358 24.36 34.85 -11.48
CA ARG A 358 25.49 35.61 -11.97
C ARG A 358 24.99 36.72 -12.86
N ASP A 359 25.19 37.91 -12.33
CA ASP A 359 25.51 39.19 -12.88
C ASP A 359 26.39 39.14 -14.14
N ALA A 360 26.06 39.90 -15.17
CA ALA A 360 26.97 40.75 -15.93
C ALA A 360 26.37 41.21 -17.25
N GLY A 361 26.43 42.50 -17.47
CA GLY A 361 26.46 43.04 -18.82
C GLY A 361 25.60 44.27 -19.07
N ARG A 362 26.02 45.42 -18.54
CA ARG A 362 25.71 46.77 -19.05
C ARG A 362 26.13 46.89 -20.49
N GLU A 363 25.35 47.66 -21.22
CA GLU A 363 25.71 48.68 -22.22
C GLU A 363 24.39 49.01 -22.91
N GLY A 364 23.85 50.20 -22.85
CA GLY A 364 24.40 51.48 -23.29
C GLY A 364 23.78 51.85 -24.60
N ASP A 365 22.87 52.69 -24.57
CA ASP A 365 22.73 54.07 -25.02
C ASP A 365 21.81 54.29 -26.24
N PRO A 366 21.56 55.52 -26.69
CA PRO A 366 20.38 56.31 -26.37
C PRO A 366 19.60 56.72 -27.66
N ASP A 367 18.69 57.65 -27.51
CA ASP A 367 17.88 58.36 -28.53
C ASP A 367 16.53 57.72 -28.97
N ALA A 368 15.52 58.21 -28.35
CA ALA A 368 14.40 59.02 -28.88
C ALA A 368 13.23 59.09 -27.86
#